data_e5a63379d21154cee457600707b88ff9
#
_entry.id   e5a63379d21154cee457600707b88ff9
#
_cell.length_a   1.000
_cell.length_b   1.000
_cell.length_c   1.000
_cell.angle_alpha   90.00
_cell.angle_beta   90.00
_cell.angle_gamma   90.00
#
_symmetry.space_group_name_H-M   'P 1'
#
loop_
_entity.id
_entity.type
_entity.pdbx_description
1 polymer ?
#
loop_
_entity_poly.entity_id
_entity_poly.type
_entity_poly.pdbx_seq_one_letter_code
_entity_poly.pdbx_strand_id
1 'polypeptide(L)'
;PYFPDNTFTKKGGTIDTGLVIQDASGNEYVWVVVPRTTAVYATTGLGKTTFTDADYTSIENDLKEYTKTYRGSTSYSDVYYPDDKNVGWFADATVYNNLKNSMLKSV
;
A
#
# COMPACT_ATOMS: atom_id res chain seq x y z
N PRO A 1 -11.24 -4.70 7.24
CA PRO A 1 -10.32 -4.40 6.13
C PRO A 1 -10.61 -5.30 4.93
N TYR A 2 -10.36 -4.77 3.76
CA TYR A 2 -10.41 -5.54 2.52
C TYR A 2 -8.99 -5.98 2.16
N PHE A 3 -8.79 -7.26 1.92
CA PHE A 3 -7.51 -7.74 1.41
C PHE A 3 -7.31 -7.26 -0.04
N PRO A 4 -6.04 -7.11 -0.48
CA PRO A 4 -5.76 -6.60 -1.83
C PRO A 4 -6.43 -7.43 -2.93
N ASP A 5 -6.44 -8.75 -2.78
CA ASP A 5 -7.18 -9.69 -3.62
C ASP A 5 -7.45 -11.00 -2.85
N ASN A 6 -8.04 -11.99 -3.52
CA ASN A 6 -8.43 -13.26 -2.90
C ASN A 6 -7.26 -14.24 -2.70
N THR A 7 -6.05 -13.90 -3.12
CA THR A 7 -4.86 -14.74 -2.91
C THR A 7 -4.21 -14.49 -1.56
N PHE A 8 -4.55 -13.37 -0.90
CA PHE A 8 -4.05 -13.04 0.42
C PHE A 8 -4.81 -13.79 1.51
N THR A 9 -4.08 -14.25 2.51
CA THR A 9 -4.64 -14.90 3.69
C THR A 9 -4.16 -14.19 4.95
N LYS A 10 -4.96 -14.29 6.01
CA LYS A 10 -4.54 -13.81 7.32
C LYS A 10 -3.46 -14.75 7.89
N LYS A 11 -2.32 -14.18 8.28
CA LYS A 11 -1.25 -14.90 8.95
C LYS A 11 -1.37 -14.83 10.47
N GLY A 12 -1.70 -13.66 11.01
CA GLY A 12 -1.84 -13.47 12.45
C GLY A 12 -2.18 -12.04 12.82
N GLY A 13 -2.34 -11.80 14.12
CA GLY A 13 -2.63 -10.48 14.66
C GLY A 13 -4.05 -9.98 14.38
N THR A 14 -4.28 -8.75 14.80
CA THR A 14 -5.53 -8.00 14.56
C THR A 14 -5.20 -6.61 14.03
N ILE A 15 -6.22 -5.86 13.61
CA ILE A 15 -6.03 -4.47 13.17
C ILE A 15 -5.36 -3.64 14.27
N ASP A 16 -5.76 -3.86 15.52
CA ASP A 16 -5.25 -3.08 16.67
C ASP A 16 -3.85 -3.52 17.11
N THR A 17 -3.48 -4.78 16.88
CA THR A 17 -2.20 -5.37 17.32
C THR A 17 -1.19 -5.57 16.19
N GLY A 18 -1.54 -5.21 14.98
CA GLY A 18 -0.74 -5.46 13.78
C GLY A 18 -1.23 -6.71 13.05
N LEU A 19 -2.19 -6.53 12.15
CA LEU A 19 -2.68 -7.61 11.28
C LEU A 19 -1.62 -7.96 10.24
N VAL A 20 -1.19 -9.21 10.23
CA VAL A 20 -0.28 -9.75 9.21
C VAL A 20 -1.07 -10.53 8.18
N ILE A 21 -0.89 -10.18 6.92
CA ILE A 21 -1.45 -10.91 5.77
C ILE A 21 -0.31 -11.48 4.93
N GLN A 22 -0.59 -12.56 4.24
CA GLN A 22 0.39 -13.27 3.43
C GLN A 22 -0.15 -13.48 2.03
N ASP A 23 0.68 -13.24 1.01
CA ASP A 23 0.35 -13.54 -0.37
C ASP A 23 0.58 -15.02 -0.72
N ALA A 24 0.24 -15.41 -1.95
CA ALA A 24 0.39 -16.78 -2.42
C ALA A 24 1.86 -17.26 -2.51
N SER A 25 2.81 -16.32 -2.59
CA SER A 25 4.25 -16.60 -2.64
C SER A 25 4.90 -16.69 -1.25
N GLY A 26 4.13 -16.47 -0.19
CA GLY A 26 4.61 -16.51 1.18
C GLY A 26 5.16 -15.19 1.71
N ASN A 27 5.09 -14.10 0.95
CA ASN A 27 5.49 -12.77 1.43
C ASN A 27 4.49 -12.27 2.48
N GLU A 28 5.00 -11.71 3.56
CA GLU A 28 4.19 -11.19 4.66
C GLU A 28 4.16 -9.67 4.65
N TYR A 29 2.99 -9.12 4.96
CA TYR A 29 2.73 -7.68 4.99
C TYR A 29 2.03 -7.34 6.30
N VAL A 30 2.46 -6.28 6.94
CA VAL A 30 1.80 -5.74 8.13
C VAL A 30 0.78 -4.69 7.69
N TRP A 31 -0.46 -4.87 8.12
CA TRP A 31 -1.50 -3.89 7.90
C TRP A 31 -1.33 -2.73 8.86
N VAL A 32 -1.14 -1.55 8.33
CA VAL A 32 -1.04 -0.31 9.10
C VAL A 32 -2.35 0.45 8.94
N VAL A 33 -3.00 0.77 10.07
CA VAL A 33 -4.21 1.61 10.05
C VAL A 33 -3.81 3.05 9.80
N VAL A 34 -4.39 3.64 8.76
CA VAL A 34 -4.19 5.04 8.40
C VAL A 34 -5.46 5.83 8.73
N PRO A 35 -5.36 6.92 9.51
CA PRO A 35 -6.53 7.74 9.82
C PRO A 35 -7.20 8.27 8.55
N ARG A 36 -8.52 8.11 8.45
CA ARG A 36 -9.30 8.56 7.30
C ARG A 36 -9.72 10.02 7.47
N THR A 37 -8.74 10.89 7.42
CA THR A 37 -8.90 12.33 7.64
C THR A 37 -8.33 13.14 6.49
N THR A 38 -8.74 14.40 6.37
CA THR A 38 -8.20 15.31 5.36
C THR A 38 -6.73 15.66 5.62
N ALA A 39 -6.24 15.48 6.84
CA ALA A 39 -4.83 15.65 7.15
C ALA A 39 -3.95 14.58 6.48
N VAL A 40 -4.49 13.38 6.29
CA VAL A 40 -3.81 12.29 5.57
C VAL A 40 -4.12 12.34 4.08
N TYR A 41 -5.41 12.39 3.73
CA TYR A 41 -5.87 12.36 2.33
C TYR A 41 -6.16 13.77 1.84
N ALA A 42 -5.13 14.63 1.83
CA ALA A 42 -5.28 16.05 1.52
C ALA A 42 -5.68 16.31 0.07
N THR A 43 -5.26 15.47 -0.86
CA THR A 43 -5.50 15.65 -2.30
C THR A 43 -6.57 14.72 -2.87
N THR A 44 -6.79 13.58 -2.25
CA THR A 44 -7.78 12.60 -2.71
C THR A 44 -9.22 13.03 -2.46
N GLY A 45 -9.46 13.67 -1.32
CA GLY A 45 -10.80 13.98 -0.83
C GLY A 45 -11.49 12.76 -0.21
N LEU A 46 -12.22 13.03 0.86
CA LEU A 46 -13.02 12.02 1.56
C LEU A 46 -14.44 11.99 0.99
N GLY A 47 -15.10 10.85 1.09
CA GLY A 47 -16.49 10.67 0.70
C GLY A 47 -16.73 10.26 -0.76
N LYS A 48 -15.68 10.02 -1.53
CA LYS A 48 -15.81 9.40 -2.84
C LYS A 48 -16.24 7.94 -2.71
N THR A 49 -17.14 7.52 -3.59
CA THR A 49 -17.59 6.12 -3.69
C THR A 49 -17.12 5.44 -4.96
N THR A 50 -16.69 6.24 -5.94
CA THR A 50 -16.14 5.75 -7.21
C THR A 50 -14.78 6.40 -7.44
N PHE A 51 -13.79 5.60 -7.78
CA PHE A 51 -12.40 6.01 -7.92
C PHE A 51 -11.92 5.80 -9.35
N THR A 52 -11.24 6.82 -9.88
CA THR A 52 -10.52 6.77 -11.15
C THR A 52 -9.04 6.42 -10.92
N ASP A 53 -8.29 6.16 -11.98
CA ASP A 53 -6.83 5.94 -11.86
C ASP A 53 -6.11 7.18 -11.30
N ALA A 54 -6.60 8.38 -11.63
CA ALA A 54 -6.07 9.62 -11.05
C ALA A 54 -6.32 9.71 -9.53
N ASP A 55 -7.45 9.21 -9.05
CA ASP A 55 -7.74 9.14 -7.61
C ASP A 55 -6.78 8.19 -6.90
N TYR A 56 -6.48 7.03 -7.48
CA TYR A 56 -5.50 6.09 -6.90
C TYR A 56 -4.08 6.70 -6.87
N THR A 57 -3.71 7.47 -7.89
CA THR A 57 -2.46 8.24 -7.87
C THR A 57 -2.43 9.25 -6.73
N SER A 58 -3.54 9.96 -6.50
CA SER A 58 -3.67 10.91 -5.40
C SER A 58 -3.57 10.20 -4.04
N ILE A 59 -4.24 9.05 -3.86
CA ILE A 59 -4.14 8.22 -2.66
C ILE A 59 -2.68 7.81 -2.41
N GLU A 60 -1.99 7.33 -3.43
CA GLU A 60 -0.59 6.95 -3.32
C GLU A 60 0.29 8.11 -2.85
N ASN A 61 0.11 9.28 -3.45
CA ASN A 61 0.88 10.46 -3.07
C ASN A 61 0.57 10.93 -1.64
N ASP A 62 -0.69 10.93 -1.24
CA ASP A 62 -1.11 11.28 0.12
C ASP A 62 -0.50 10.31 1.15
N LEU A 63 -0.50 9.01 0.87
CA LEU A 63 0.12 8.00 1.72
C LEU A 63 1.65 8.12 1.76
N LYS A 64 2.29 8.47 0.65
CA LYS A 64 3.72 8.76 0.62
C LYS A 64 4.08 9.90 1.55
N GLU A 65 3.31 10.99 1.52
CA GLU A 65 3.52 12.12 2.43
C GLU A 65 3.29 11.73 3.89
N TYR A 66 2.20 11.05 4.18
CA TYR A 66 1.87 10.61 5.53
C TYR A 66 2.96 9.70 6.13
N THR A 67 3.46 8.76 5.35
CA THR A 67 4.46 7.79 5.83
C THR A 67 5.84 8.37 6.03
N LYS A 68 6.13 9.59 5.53
CA LYS A 68 7.41 10.27 5.79
C LYS A 68 7.69 10.42 7.29
N THR A 69 6.66 10.65 8.09
CA THR A 69 6.79 10.78 9.54
C THR A 69 7.29 9.49 10.22
N TYR A 70 7.03 8.35 9.62
CA TYR A 70 7.39 7.05 10.17
C TYR A 70 8.73 6.51 9.64
N ARG A 71 9.21 7.05 8.54
CA ARG A 71 10.45 6.56 7.91
C ARG A 71 11.71 7.22 8.45
N GLY A 72 11.57 8.26 9.28
CA GLY A 72 12.70 9.04 9.76
C GLY A 72 13.51 9.74 8.65
N SER A 73 12.93 9.85 7.45
CA SER A 73 13.53 10.48 6.29
C SER A 73 12.57 11.47 5.67
N THR A 74 13.09 12.60 5.25
CA THR A 74 12.32 13.63 4.55
C THR A 74 12.19 13.35 3.05
N SER A 75 12.96 12.41 2.52
CA SER A 75 12.87 12.00 1.13
C SER A 75 12.22 10.63 1.01
N TYR A 76 11.27 10.53 0.09
CA TYR A 76 10.75 9.26 -0.40
C TYR A 76 11.36 9.01 -1.76
N SER A 77 12.05 7.91 -1.86
CA SER A 77 12.49 7.41 -3.15
C SER A 77 11.61 6.22 -3.50
N ASP A 78 10.91 6.32 -4.60
CA ASP A 78 10.16 5.20 -5.19
C ASP A 78 11.12 4.20 -5.86
N VAL A 79 12.37 4.22 -5.43
CA VAL A 79 13.38 3.26 -5.84
C VAL A 79 13.06 1.92 -5.22
N TYR A 80 11.82 1.51 -5.38
CA TYR A 80 11.49 0.15 -5.07
C TYR A 80 12.21 -0.80 -6.00
N TYR A 81 12.64 -0.26 -7.16
CA TYR A 81 13.08 -1.08 -8.25
C TYR A 81 14.20 -0.49 -9.06
N PRO A 82 15.36 -0.39 -8.49
CA PRO A 82 16.50 -0.70 -9.31
C PRO A 82 16.39 -2.19 -9.63
N ASP A 83 16.48 -2.52 -10.90
CA ASP A 83 16.33 -3.88 -11.41
C ASP A 83 17.13 -4.93 -10.63
N ASP A 84 18.25 -4.53 -10.05
CA ASP A 84 19.14 -5.37 -9.23
C ASP A 84 18.61 -5.67 -7.82
N LYS A 85 17.65 -4.89 -7.29
CA LYS A 85 17.13 -5.06 -5.92
C LYS A 85 15.82 -5.83 -5.85
N ASN A 86 15.22 -6.11 -6.98
CA ASN A 86 13.95 -6.82 -7.07
C ASN A 86 14.07 -8.26 -7.49
N VAL A 87 15.26 -8.68 -7.77
CA VAL A 87 15.51 -10.07 -8.11
C VAL A 87 15.02 -10.96 -6.98
N GLY A 88 14.00 -11.74 -7.26
CA GLY A 88 13.40 -12.68 -6.32
C GLY A 88 12.17 -12.17 -5.54
N TRP A 89 11.82 -10.87 -5.64
CA TRP A 89 10.63 -10.33 -4.96
C TRP A 89 9.40 -10.35 -5.85
N PHE A 90 9.56 -9.89 -7.08
CA PHE A 90 8.51 -9.88 -8.09
C PHE A 90 9.09 -10.31 -9.43
N ALA A 91 8.28 -10.98 -10.23
CA ALA A 91 8.73 -11.48 -11.52
C ALA A 91 9.12 -10.35 -12.49
N ASP A 92 8.40 -9.22 -12.41
CA ASP A 92 8.65 -8.03 -13.22
C ASP A 92 7.88 -6.82 -12.66
N ALA A 93 8.08 -5.66 -13.28
CA ALA A 93 7.42 -4.42 -12.89
C ALA A 93 5.88 -4.48 -13.03
N THR A 94 5.35 -5.27 -13.95
CA THR A 94 3.91 -5.43 -14.13
C THR A 94 3.29 -6.13 -12.94
N VAL A 95 3.89 -7.20 -12.45
CA VAL A 95 3.46 -7.93 -11.25
C VAL A 95 3.46 -7.00 -10.04
N TYR A 96 4.52 -6.23 -9.86
CA TYR A 96 4.60 -5.25 -8.79
C TYR A 96 3.51 -4.19 -8.89
N ASN A 97 3.34 -3.57 -10.05
CA ASN A 97 2.35 -2.51 -10.23
C ASN A 97 0.92 -3.03 -10.02
N ASN A 98 0.63 -4.25 -10.44
CA ASN A 98 -0.66 -4.88 -10.20
C ASN A 98 -0.92 -5.07 -8.70
N LEU A 99 0.06 -5.54 -7.95
CA LEU A 99 -0.03 -5.68 -6.50
C LEU A 99 -0.21 -4.31 -5.83
N LYS A 100 0.61 -3.33 -6.19
CA LYS A 100 0.51 -1.97 -5.66
C LYS A 100 -0.89 -1.38 -5.91
N ASN A 101 -1.41 -1.50 -7.11
CA ASN A 101 -2.74 -0.99 -7.45
C ASN A 101 -3.84 -1.72 -6.68
N SER A 102 -3.72 -3.03 -6.48
CA SER A 102 -4.65 -3.79 -5.65
C SER A 102 -4.62 -3.33 -4.20
N MET A 103 -3.43 -3.06 -3.65
CA MET A 103 -3.28 -2.52 -2.30
C MET A 103 -3.90 -1.13 -2.16
N LEU A 104 -3.71 -0.24 -3.13
CA LEU A 104 -4.32 1.09 -3.13
C LEU A 104 -5.85 1.03 -3.13
N LYS A 105 -6.44 0.05 -3.79
CA LYS A 105 -7.89 -0.15 -3.81
C LYS A 105 -8.44 -0.62 -2.45
N SER A 106 -7.60 -1.14 -1.58
CA SER A 106 -8.01 -1.60 -0.25
C SER A 106 -7.95 -0.50 0.83
N VAL A 107 -7.49 0.66 0.48
CA VAL A 107 -7.35 1.82 1.39
C VAL A 107 -8.72 2.52 1.73
#